data_b5cc8469236aa6db699a0937ad8086c0
#
_entry.id   b5cc8469236aa6db699a0937ad8086c0
#
_cell.length_a   1.000
_cell.length_b   1.000
_cell.length_c   1.000
_cell.angle_alpha   90.00
_cell.angle_beta   90.00
_cell.angle_gamma   90.00
#
_symmetry.space_group_name_H-M   'P 1'
#
loop_
_entity.id
_entity.type
_entity.pdbx_description
1 polymer ?
#
loop_
_entity_poly.entity_id
_entity_poly.type
_entity_poly.pdbx_seq_one_letter_code
_entity_poly.pdbx_strand_id
1 'polypeptide(L)'
;MSLRLLHRRLTVSMGLTGLLAFAGGAGFEPISATLAATALVTALFWHPPRDLSERMEKVFLPLAALLLARALIVFVVDGDVVIPVVDLLLLLMAAEALRSLDAPNDVRLYALSFALILASTAYRPGIVFLMAFVAYIGLSTLALMVGHLRREAESHKVRDLPLGRGLVATTGALAGVILMVALAVFVTFPRVSQGWAGRGETLATSISGFSDQISLGQFGSTILGNPEIVLRVEFPEGPPEDIASLHWRGRSYDRFDGIRWSRSRSHPPSARPRFYRDRWRSGVIEQKIFAAPLDVRVLFALHPTIEIEAENGIQPLFDNAGDHLYWGSGAPSYTAYSRSQPPGPDSLRSAQGYTPRPRHFAQLSNDLDPRIAALADSLTTGLDNPYDRVVAIQRYLQSFEYTRDLPATARETTLEHFLFERQAGHCEYFSTALAVMLRTIGIQTRNVNGFLGGQWSAFGDYLVVTQNEAHSWVEVWFPGYGWVTIDPTPAGAASSSQLTSWFWPGHVFFDGLQHRWSKWVLNYNADDQIGLFDRWSGLLGNRTNEPGGGASDVARRNPFGVALLLVLLGGGLYWARRGGREITPATRAYLQLREACARAELGVTPGLTPLALVARVRERRTT
;
A
#
# COMPACT_ATOMS: atom_id res chain seq x y z
N MET A 1 -31.89 -19.90 -20.07
CA MET A 1 -30.59 -20.40 -19.50
C MET A 1 -30.93 -21.36 -18.39
N SER A 2 -30.41 -22.60 -18.42
CA SER A 2 -30.69 -23.58 -17.34
C SER A 2 -30.15 -23.08 -16.01
N LEU A 3 -30.85 -23.40 -14.89
CA LEU A 3 -30.40 -23.04 -13.53
C LEU A 3 -29.01 -23.58 -13.22
N ARG A 4 -28.67 -24.76 -13.74
CA ARG A 4 -27.33 -25.35 -13.62
C ARG A 4 -26.25 -24.45 -14.23
N LEU A 5 -26.46 -23.98 -15.46
CA LEU A 5 -25.50 -23.13 -16.15
C LEU A 5 -25.35 -21.77 -15.45
N LEU A 6 -26.48 -21.18 -15.03
CA LEU A 6 -26.44 -19.91 -14.28
C LEU A 6 -25.67 -20.07 -12.96
N HIS A 7 -26.00 -21.09 -12.18
CA HIS A 7 -25.32 -21.37 -10.92
C HIS A 7 -23.82 -21.58 -11.13
N ARG A 8 -23.42 -22.35 -12.16
CA ARG A 8 -22.01 -22.56 -12.50
C ARG A 8 -21.30 -21.28 -12.86
N ARG A 9 -21.91 -20.41 -13.68
CA ARG A 9 -21.33 -19.10 -14.02
C ARG A 9 -21.14 -18.22 -12.79
N LEU A 10 -22.09 -18.21 -11.87
CA LEU A 10 -21.98 -17.46 -10.62
C LEU A 10 -20.84 -17.97 -9.74
N THR A 11 -20.73 -19.29 -9.56
CA THR A 11 -19.66 -19.88 -8.73
C THR A 11 -18.27 -19.67 -9.33
N VAL A 12 -18.15 -19.77 -10.65
CA VAL A 12 -16.89 -19.45 -11.35
C VAL A 12 -16.56 -17.95 -11.25
N SER A 13 -17.56 -17.07 -11.37
CA SER A 13 -17.36 -15.62 -11.16
C SER A 13 -16.92 -15.29 -9.75
N MET A 14 -17.39 -16.01 -8.72
CA MET A 14 -16.87 -15.90 -7.36
C MET A 14 -15.38 -16.27 -7.29
N GLY A 15 -14.97 -17.34 -7.98
CA GLY A 15 -13.55 -17.72 -8.09
C GLY A 15 -12.71 -16.61 -8.71
N LEU A 16 -13.22 -15.97 -9.78
CA LEU A 16 -12.53 -14.82 -10.41
C LEU A 16 -12.42 -13.62 -9.47
N THR A 17 -13.47 -13.31 -8.69
CA THR A 17 -13.35 -12.22 -7.69
C THR A 17 -12.35 -12.55 -6.60
N GLY A 18 -12.25 -13.80 -6.15
CA GLY A 18 -11.22 -14.25 -5.22
C GLY A 18 -9.81 -14.09 -5.80
N LEU A 19 -9.60 -14.47 -7.05
CA LEU A 19 -8.34 -14.28 -7.76
C LEU A 19 -7.99 -12.78 -7.90
N LEU A 20 -8.95 -11.94 -8.29
CA LEU A 20 -8.74 -10.49 -8.41
C LEU A 20 -8.42 -9.83 -7.06
N ALA A 21 -9.08 -10.27 -5.98
CA ALA A 21 -8.80 -9.79 -4.64
C ALA A 21 -7.34 -10.04 -4.24
N PHE A 22 -6.81 -11.21 -4.58
CA PHE A 22 -5.42 -11.58 -4.29
C PHE A 22 -4.43 -10.88 -5.24
N ALA A 23 -4.76 -10.79 -6.53
CA ALA A 23 -3.91 -10.15 -7.54
C ALA A 23 -3.61 -8.67 -7.23
N GLY A 24 -4.53 -7.97 -6.57
CA GLY A 24 -4.34 -6.57 -6.16
C GLY A 24 -3.33 -6.38 -5.02
N GLY A 25 -2.89 -7.46 -4.34
CA GLY A 25 -2.00 -7.40 -3.18
C GLY A 25 -0.52 -7.70 -3.47
N ALA A 26 -0.16 -8.13 -4.67
CA ALA A 26 1.14 -8.63 -5.14
C ALA A 26 1.68 -9.88 -4.37
N GLY A 27 2.33 -10.78 -5.05
CA GLY A 27 3.03 -11.91 -4.45
C GLY A 27 2.53 -13.30 -4.82
N PHE A 28 1.96 -13.46 -6.01
CA PHE A 28 1.67 -14.79 -6.56
C PHE A 28 2.68 -15.16 -7.66
N GLU A 29 2.87 -16.44 -7.85
CA GLU A 29 3.59 -16.94 -9.01
C GLU A 29 2.78 -16.63 -10.29
N PRO A 30 3.32 -15.88 -11.26
CA PRO A 30 2.57 -15.47 -12.46
C PRO A 30 1.98 -16.64 -13.22
N ILE A 31 2.64 -17.81 -13.16
CA ILE A 31 2.22 -19.02 -13.87
C ILE A 31 0.94 -19.61 -13.26
N SER A 32 0.90 -19.81 -11.94
CA SER A 32 -0.27 -20.39 -11.27
C SER A 32 -1.51 -19.50 -11.40
N ALA A 33 -1.33 -18.18 -11.26
CA ALA A 33 -2.41 -17.22 -11.42
C ALA A 33 -2.93 -17.17 -12.86
N THR A 34 -2.05 -17.18 -13.86
CA THR A 34 -2.44 -17.17 -15.28
C THR A 34 -3.19 -18.44 -15.65
N LEU A 35 -2.74 -19.61 -15.18
CA LEU A 35 -3.42 -20.87 -15.38
C LEU A 35 -4.80 -20.89 -14.73
N ALA A 36 -4.92 -20.42 -13.49
CA ALA A 36 -6.20 -20.34 -12.79
C ALA A 36 -7.16 -19.35 -13.46
N ALA A 37 -6.69 -18.16 -13.85
CA ALA A 37 -7.49 -17.18 -14.59
C ALA A 37 -8.00 -17.76 -15.92
N THR A 38 -7.12 -18.40 -16.69
CA THR A 38 -7.47 -19.03 -17.96
C THR A 38 -8.51 -20.13 -17.77
N ALA A 39 -8.33 -20.99 -16.77
CA ALA A 39 -9.28 -22.05 -16.44
C ALA A 39 -10.65 -21.51 -16.04
N LEU A 40 -10.69 -20.49 -15.16
CA LEU A 40 -11.93 -19.84 -14.73
C LEU A 40 -12.65 -19.13 -15.87
N VAL A 41 -11.92 -18.35 -16.69
CA VAL A 41 -12.52 -17.68 -17.85
C VAL A 41 -13.05 -18.70 -18.85
N THR A 42 -12.30 -19.76 -19.13
CA THR A 42 -12.75 -20.86 -20.01
C THR A 42 -14.02 -21.50 -19.46
N ALA A 43 -14.10 -21.75 -18.14
CA ALA A 43 -15.24 -22.37 -17.49
C ALA A 43 -16.53 -21.52 -17.49
N LEU A 44 -16.46 -20.22 -17.82
CA LEU A 44 -17.66 -19.39 -18.03
C LEU A 44 -18.38 -19.73 -19.34
N PHE A 45 -17.64 -20.15 -20.35
CA PHE A 45 -18.15 -20.34 -21.72
C PHE A 45 -18.16 -21.79 -22.16
N TRP A 46 -17.24 -22.61 -21.66
CA TRP A 46 -17.05 -24.01 -22.07
C TRP A 46 -16.99 -24.94 -20.85
N HIS A 47 -17.63 -26.09 -20.98
CA HIS A 47 -17.65 -27.12 -19.97
C HIS A 47 -17.19 -28.45 -20.59
N PRO A 48 -16.15 -29.09 -20.02
CA PRO A 48 -15.66 -30.33 -20.57
C PRO A 48 -16.70 -31.46 -20.42
N PRO A 49 -16.75 -32.39 -21.38
CA PRO A 49 -17.50 -33.61 -21.23
C PRO A 49 -16.96 -34.42 -20.06
N ARG A 50 -17.79 -35.33 -19.52
CA ARG A 50 -17.47 -36.09 -18.31
C ARG A 50 -16.15 -36.87 -18.41
N ASP A 51 -15.93 -37.52 -19.55
CA ASP A 51 -14.72 -38.33 -19.79
C ASP A 51 -13.44 -37.50 -19.76
N LEU A 52 -13.49 -36.29 -20.32
CA LEU A 52 -12.36 -35.36 -20.30
C LEU A 52 -12.12 -34.81 -18.89
N SER A 53 -13.19 -34.46 -18.18
CA SER A 53 -13.11 -34.00 -16.79
C SER A 53 -12.44 -35.04 -15.86
N GLU A 54 -12.80 -36.31 -16.02
CA GLU A 54 -12.23 -37.43 -15.24
C GLU A 54 -10.73 -37.63 -15.58
N ARG A 55 -10.33 -37.45 -16.85
CA ARG A 55 -8.91 -37.50 -17.24
C ARG A 55 -8.11 -36.32 -16.67
N MET A 56 -8.67 -35.14 -16.69
CA MET A 56 -8.06 -33.95 -16.11
C MET A 56 -7.86 -34.08 -14.60
N GLU A 57 -8.83 -34.65 -13.88
CA GLU A 57 -8.73 -34.89 -12.44
C GLU A 57 -7.53 -35.79 -12.08
N LYS A 58 -7.22 -36.80 -12.91
CA LYS A 58 -6.05 -37.68 -12.73
C LYS A 58 -4.70 -36.94 -12.88
N VAL A 59 -4.69 -35.82 -13.60
CA VAL A 59 -3.49 -34.96 -13.75
C VAL A 59 -3.41 -33.93 -12.62
N PHE A 60 -4.54 -33.34 -12.26
CA PHE A 60 -4.59 -32.32 -11.19
C PHE A 60 -4.25 -32.87 -9.80
N LEU A 61 -4.63 -34.11 -9.51
CA LEU A 61 -4.41 -34.70 -8.19
C LEU A 61 -2.92 -34.85 -7.82
N PRO A 62 -2.05 -35.46 -8.66
CA PRO A 62 -0.61 -35.53 -8.36
C PRO A 62 0.06 -34.15 -8.36
N LEU A 63 -0.39 -33.20 -9.19
CA LEU A 63 0.12 -31.85 -9.19
C LEU A 63 -0.23 -31.11 -7.88
N ALA A 64 -1.45 -31.28 -7.37
CA ALA A 64 -1.86 -30.75 -6.08
C ALA A 64 -1.03 -31.36 -4.93
N ALA A 65 -0.74 -32.66 -4.97
CA ALA A 65 0.13 -33.31 -4.00
C ALA A 65 1.57 -32.76 -4.03
N LEU A 66 2.09 -32.47 -5.22
CA LEU A 66 3.41 -31.84 -5.40
C LEU A 66 3.45 -30.41 -4.82
N LEU A 67 2.42 -29.60 -5.10
CA LEU A 67 2.32 -28.23 -4.54
C LEU A 67 2.13 -28.25 -3.02
N LEU A 68 1.39 -29.21 -2.49
CA LEU A 68 1.28 -29.40 -1.03
C LEU A 68 2.62 -29.77 -0.40
N ALA A 69 3.39 -30.67 -1.03
CA ALA A 69 4.73 -31.02 -0.56
C ALA A 69 5.67 -29.81 -0.62
N ARG A 70 5.62 -29.01 -1.70
CA ARG A 70 6.34 -27.74 -1.80
C ARG A 70 5.95 -26.78 -0.67
N ALA A 71 4.65 -26.60 -0.38
CA ALA A 71 4.17 -25.75 0.68
C ALA A 71 4.71 -26.15 2.05
N LEU A 72 4.76 -27.45 2.34
CA LEU A 72 5.34 -27.98 3.57
C LEU A 72 6.85 -27.72 3.67
N ILE A 73 7.58 -27.89 2.57
CA ILE A 73 9.02 -27.64 2.54
C ILE A 73 9.33 -26.17 2.78
N VAL A 74 8.64 -25.26 2.05
CA VAL A 74 8.83 -23.81 2.20
C VAL A 74 8.45 -23.37 3.63
N PHE A 75 7.38 -23.91 4.19
CA PHE A 75 7.01 -23.63 5.58
C PHE A 75 8.12 -24.01 6.58
N VAL A 76 8.76 -25.16 6.38
CA VAL A 76 9.82 -25.64 7.30
C VAL A 76 11.12 -24.84 7.12
N VAL A 77 11.44 -24.42 5.88
CA VAL A 77 12.73 -23.76 5.57
C VAL A 77 12.64 -22.25 5.78
N ASP A 78 11.59 -21.60 5.26
CA ASP A 78 11.47 -20.15 5.18
C ASP A 78 10.44 -19.58 6.16
N GLY A 79 9.57 -20.44 6.73
CA GLY A 79 8.48 -20.03 7.61
C GLY A 79 7.29 -19.37 6.89
N ASP A 80 7.38 -19.13 5.57
CA ASP A 80 6.28 -18.59 4.77
C ASP A 80 5.40 -19.73 4.24
N VAL A 81 4.13 -19.66 4.60
CA VAL A 81 3.15 -20.68 4.18
C VAL A 81 2.11 -20.13 3.21
N VAL A 82 1.97 -18.79 3.12
CA VAL A 82 0.80 -18.22 2.46
C VAL A 82 0.89 -18.31 0.94
N ILE A 83 2.01 -17.92 0.33
CA ILE A 83 2.18 -18.00 -1.13
C ILE A 83 2.04 -19.44 -1.64
N PRO A 84 2.76 -20.44 -1.08
CA PRO A 84 2.62 -21.82 -1.54
C PRO A 84 1.21 -22.39 -1.35
N VAL A 85 0.50 -22.01 -0.28
CA VAL A 85 -0.90 -22.42 -0.07
C VAL A 85 -1.83 -21.77 -1.08
N VAL A 86 -1.60 -20.51 -1.44
CA VAL A 86 -2.38 -19.82 -2.50
C VAL A 86 -2.18 -20.50 -3.85
N ASP A 87 -0.95 -20.87 -4.23
CA ASP A 87 -0.70 -21.64 -5.46
C ASP A 87 -1.49 -22.95 -5.50
N LEU A 88 -1.53 -23.66 -4.38
CA LEU A 88 -2.36 -24.86 -4.23
C LEU A 88 -3.86 -24.55 -4.38
N LEU A 89 -4.36 -23.50 -3.72
CA LEU A 89 -5.76 -23.07 -3.84
C LEU A 89 -6.12 -22.69 -5.27
N LEU A 90 -5.24 -22.00 -5.99
CA LEU A 90 -5.43 -21.63 -7.40
C LEU A 90 -5.52 -22.85 -8.30
N LEU A 91 -4.64 -23.83 -8.11
CA LEU A 91 -4.68 -25.09 -8.85
C LEU A 91 -5.97 -25.87 -8.59
N LEU A 92 -6.35 -26.01 -7.31
CA LEU A 92 -7.59 -26.71 -6.93
C LEU A 92 -8.82 -25.99 -7.48
N MET A 93 -8.81 -24.65 -7.48
CA MET A 93 -9.89 -23.85 -8.05
C MET A 93 -9.98 -24.00 -9.57
N ALA A 94 -8.85 -24.05 -10.28
CA ALA A 94 -8.79 -24.32 -11.71
C ALA A 94 -9.34 -25.71 -12.05
N ALA A 95 -8.92 -26.73 -11.27
CA ALA A 95 -9.40 -28.10 -11.43
C ALA A 95 -10.92 -28.23 -11.22
N GLU A 96 -11.45 -27.60 -10.16
CA GLU A 96 -12.87 -27.62 -9.85
C GLU A 96 -13.70 -26.79 -10.84
N ALA A 97 -13.13 -25.69 -11.38
CA ALA A 97 -13.76 -24.89 -12.41
C ALA A 97 -13.92 -25.66 -13.73
N LEU A 98 -13.01 -26.52 -14.08
CA LEU A 98 -13.04 -27.34 -15.29
C LEU A 98 -13.73 -28.71 -15.10
N ARG A 99 -14.50 -28.89 -14.05
CA ARG A 99 -15.35 -30.07 -13.89
C ARG A 99 -16.59 -30.04 -14.79
N SER A 100 -17.11 -31.21 -15.12
CA SER A 100 -18.35 -31.32 -15.90
C SER A 100 -19.55 -30.70 -15.14
N LEU A 101 -20.55 -30.23 -15.88
CA LEU A 101 -21.78 -29.61 -15.34
C LEU A 101 -22.61 -30.53 -14.45
N ASP A 102 -22.48 -31.85 -14.62
CA ASP A 102 -23.20 -32.87 -13.85
C ASP A 102 -22.49 -33.27 -12.55
N ALA A 103 -21.34 -32.66 -12.25
CA ALA A 103 -20.61 -32.95 -11.01
C ALA A 103 -21.39 -32.48 -9.78
N PRO A 104 -21.54 -33.32 -8.74
CA PRO A 104 -22.47 -33.08 -7.63
C PRO A 104 -22.05 -32.00 -6.64
N ASN A 105 -20.84 -31.42 -6.75
CA ASN A 105 -20.24 -30.68 -5.64
C ASN A 105 -19.80 -29.25 -5.98
N ASP A 106 -20.76 -28.30 -5.99
CA ASP A 106 -20.44 -26.85 -6.06
C ASP A 106 -19.85 -26.29 -4.76
N VAL A 107 -20.00 -26.99 -3.62
CA VAL A 107 -19.52 -26.56 -2.30
C VAL A 107 -18.01 -26.32 -2.29
N ARG A 108 -17.25 -27.06 -3.08
CA ARG A 108 -15.79 -26.90 -3.18
C ARG A 108 -15.38 -25.55 -3.77
N LEU A 109 -16.05 -25.10 -4.84
CA LEU A 109 -15.77 -23.76 -5.42
C LEU A 109 -16.12 -22.63 -4.43
N TYR A 110 -17.19 -22.77 -3.65
CA TYR A 110 -17.50 -21.83 -2.58
C TYR A 110 -16.38 -21.78 -1.54
N ALA A 111 -15.94 -22.95 -1.05
CA ALA A 111 -14.89 -23.03 -0.05
C ALA A 111 -13.54 -22.48 -0.55
N LEU A 112 -13.14 -22.85 -1.78
CA LEU A 112 -11.89 -22.39 -2.39
C LEU A 112 -11.89 -20.89 -2.65
N SER A 113 -12.98 -20.35 -3.20
CA SER A 113 -13.09 -18.90 -3.43
C SER A 113 -13.12 -18.11 -2.12
N PHE A 114 -13.77 -18.63 -1.07
CA PHE A 114 -13.76 -18.02 0.25
C PHE A 114 -12.37 -18.08 0.89
N ALA A 115 -11.69 -19.23 0.82
CA ALA A 115 -10.32 -19.38 1.31
C ALA A 115 -9.36 -18.42 0.62
N LEU A 116 -9.54 -18.16 -0.68
CA LEU A 116 -8.72 -17.21 -1.43
C LEU A 116 -9.00 -15.75 -1.02
N ILE A 117 -10.26 -15.36 -0.79
CA ILE A 117 -10.62 -14.06 -0.21
C ILE A 117 -9.99 -13.92 1.19
N LEU A 118 -10.05 -14.95 2.01
CA LEU A 118 -9.46 -14.93 3.35
C LEU A 118 -7.93 -14.80 3.28
N ALA A 119 -7.27 -15.58 2.40
CA ALA A 119 -5.83 -15.47 2.18
C ALA A 119 -5.42 -14.07 1.69
N SER A 120 -6.24 -13.43 0.84
CA SER A 120 -5.95 -12.07 0.36
C SER A 120 -5.97 -11.00 1.46
N THR A 121 -6.66 -11.24 2.58
CA THR A 121 -6.63 -10.32 3.74
C THR A 121 -5.29 -10.32 4.48
N ALA A 122 -4.50 -11.38 4.34
CA ALA A 122 -3.16 -11.47 4.93
C ALA A 122 -2.11 -10.64 4.14
N TYR A 123 -2.41 -10.32 2.88
CA TYR A 123 -1.59 -9.49 2.01
C TYR A 123 -2.32 -8.17 1.77
N ARG A 124 -1.67 -7.05 1.99
CA ARG A 124 -2.11 -5.67 1.76
C ARG A 124 -3.44 -5.54 1.00
N PRO A 125 -4.59 -5.61 1.68
CA PRO A 125 -5.88 -5.49 1.04
C PRO A 125 -6.06 -4.06 0.50
N GLY A 126 -5.76 -3.87 -0.79
CA GLY A 126 -5.89 -2.59 -1.49
C GLY A 126 -7.33 -2.31 -1.93
N ILE A 127 -7.50 -1.24 -2.70
CA ILE A 127 -8.82 -0.87 -3.26
C ILE A 127 -9.37 -1.94 -4.20
N VAL A 128 -8.49 -2.67 -4.91
CA VAL A 128 -8.88 -3.80 -5.77
C VAL A 128 -9.48 -4.92 -4.92
N PHE A 129 -8.89 -5.19 -3.74
CA PHE A 129 -9.47 -6.12 -2.77
C PHE A 129 -10.88 -5.69 -2.34
N LEU A 130 -11.08 -4.40 -2.00
CA LEU A 130 -12.41 -3.90 -1.62
C LEU A 130 -13.43 -4.12 -2.72
N MET A 131 -13.12 -3.74 -3.97
CA MET A 131 -14.03 -3.93 -5.11
C MET A 131 -14.34 -5.41 -5.33
N ALA A 132 -13.34 -6.27 -5.28
CA ALA A 132 -13.50 -7.71 -5.42
C ALA A 132 -14.30 -8.30 -4.25
N PHE A 133 -14.09 -7.84 -3.03
CA PHE A 133 -14.82 -8.28 -1.84
C PHE A 133 -16.31 -7.91 -1.89
N VAL A 134 -16.63 -6.67 -2.30
CA VAL A 134 -18.02 -6.23 -2.48
C VAL A 134 -18.72 -7.06 -3.58
N ALA A 135 -18.04 -7.26 -4.72
CA ALA A 135 -18.54 -8.11 -5.79
C ALA A 135 -18.71 -9.57 -5.34
N TYR A 136 -17.77 -10.09 -4.55
CA TYR A 136 -17.84 -11.44 -3.97
C TYR A 136 -19.07 -11.63 -3.08
N ILE A 137 -19.38 -10.66 -2.18
CA ILE A 137 -20.56 -10.73 -1.33
C ILE A 137 -21.84 -10.79 -2.18
N GLY A 138 -21.96 -9.93 -3.20
CA GLY A 138 -23.11 -9.94 -4.11
C GLY A 138 -23.25 -11.25 -4.87
N LEU A 139 -22.14 -11.73 -5.47
CA LEU A 139 -22.11 -12.97 -6.24
C LEU A 139 -22.36 -14.20 -5.37
N SER A 140 -21.76 -14.26 -4.17
CA SER A 140 -21.93 -15.39 -3.26
C SER A 140 -23.37 -15.50 -2.75
N THR A 141 -23.98 -14.37 -2.38
CA THR A 141 -25.38 -14.32 -1.97
C THR A 141 -26.30 -14.82 -3.09
N LEU A 142 -26.06 -14.36 -4.32
CA LEU A 142 -26.84 -14.78 -5.49
C LEU A 142 -26.57 -16.25 -5.86
N ALA A 143 -25.32 -16.70 -5.81
CA ALA A 143 -24.94 -18.08 -6.09
C ALA A 143 -25.54 -19.06 -5.09
N LEU A 144 -25.52 -18.74 -3.79
CA LEU A 144 -26.16 -19.55 -2.75
C LEU A 144 -27.66 -19.65 -2.95
N MET A 145 -28.32 -18.53 -3.28
CA MET A 145 -29.75 -18.50 -3.57
C MET A 145 -30.11 -19.34 -4.79
N VAL A 146 -29.39 -19.14 -5.92
CA VAL A 146 -29.62 -19.93 -7.15
C VAL A 146 -29.27 -21.39 -6.93
N GLY A 147 -28.21 -21.69 -6.15
CA GLY A 147 -27.85 -23.06 -5.78
C GLY A 147 -28.91 -23.75 -4.94
N HIS A 148 -29.57 -23.03 -4.02
CA HIS A 148 -30.71 -23.55 -3.26
C HIS A 148 -31.91 -23.85 -4.17
N LEU A 149 -32.28 -22.86 -5.03
CA LEU A 149 -33.37 -23.05 -5.98
C LEU A 149 -33.11 -24.19 -6.96
N ARG A 150 -31.87 -24.38 -7.40
CA ARG A 150 -31.48 -25.48 -8.28
C ARG A 150 -31.70 -26.81 -7.60
N ARG A 151 -31.20 -27.00 -6.36
CA ARG A 151 -31.38 -28.25 -5.61
C ARG A 151 -32.85 -28.59 -5.40
N GLU A 152 -33.65 -27.59 -5.05
CA GLU A 152 -35.08 -27.73 -4.88
C GLU A 152 -35.81 -28.10 -6.19
N ALA A 153 -35.44 -27.44 -7.29
CA ALA A 153 -35.99 -27.76 -8.61
C ALA A 153 -35.61 -29.18 -9.09
N GLU A 154 -34.38 -29.62 -8.82
CA GLU A 154 -33.91 -30.96 -9.15
C GLU A 154 -34.62 -32.02 -8.32
N SER A 155 -34.84 -31.79 -7.02
CA SER A 155 -35.56 -32.72 -6.14
C SER A 155 -37.02 -32.93 -6.57
N HIS A 156 -37.64 -31.86 -7.09
CA HIS A 156 -39.02 -31.90 -7.56
C HIS A 156 -39.18 -32.09 -9.08
N LYS A 157 -38.09 -32.39 -9.81
CA LYS A 157 -38.07 -32.61 -11.28
C LYS A 157 -38.69 -31.47 -12.09
N VAL A 158 -38.59 -30.22 -11.61
CA VAL A 158 -39.05 -29.04 -12.29
C VAL A 158 -37.94 -28.52 -13.21
N ARG A 159 -38.23 -28.42 -14.52
CA ARG A 159 -37.20 -28.03 -15.52
C ARG A 159 -36.99 -26.53 -15.69
N ASP A 160 -38.05 -25.72 -15.56
CA ASP A 160 -38.00 -24.29 -15.80
C ASP A 160 -38.62 -23.45 -14.69
N LEU A 161 -37.77 -22.82 -13.87
CA LEU A 161 -38.19 -21.79 -12.93
C LEU A 161 -37.85 -20.42 -13.49
N PRO A 162 -38.82 -19.54 -13.75
CA PRO A 162 -38.54 -18.18 -14.16
C PRO A 162 -37.91 -17.41 -12.97
N LEU A 163 -36.69 -16.93 -13.17
CA LEU A 163 -36.03 -16.03 -12.21
C LEU A 163 -36.67 -14.65 -12.35
N GLY A 164 -37.60 -14.32 -11.46
CA GLY A 164 -38.26 -13.03 -11.43
C GLY A 164 -37.30 -11.91 -11.01
N ARG A 165 -37.53 -10.68 -11.54
CA ARG A 165 -36.79 -9.49 -11.12
C ARG A 165 -36.81 -9.26 -9.60
N GLY A 166 -37.88 -9.68 -8.94
CA GLY A 166 -38.02 -9.62 -7.48
C GLY A 166 -36.95 -10.44 -6.74
N LEU A 167 -36.56 -11.60 -7.26
CA LEU A 167 -35.52 -12.43 -6.67
C LEU A 167 -34.16 -11.72 -6.66
N VAL A 168 -33.79 -11.12 -7.79
CA VAL A 168 -32.53 -10.37 -7.91
C VAL A 168 -32.54 -9.14 -6.99
N ALA A 169 -33.67 -8.44 -6.91
CA ALA A 169 -33.81 -7.27 -6.03
C ALA A 169 -33.72 -7.65 -4.54
N THR A 170 -34.37 -8.74 -4.10
CA THR A 170 -34.30 -9.22 -2.72
C THR A 170 -32.91 -9.72 -2.35
N THR A 171 -32.23 -10.42 -3.26
CA THR A 171 -30.85 -10.88 -3.07
C THR A 171 -29.88 -9.69 -2.98
N GLY A 172 -30.05 -8.68 -3.84
CA GLY A 172 -29.27 -7.45 -3.79
C GLY A 172 -29.50 -6.66 -2.48
N ALA A 173 -30.75 -6.57 -2.02
CA ALA A 173 -31.06 -5.96 -0.74
C ALA A 173 -30.42 -6.71 0.44
N LEU A 174 -30.45 -8.05 0.43
CA LEU A 174 -29.79 -8.88 1.44
C LEU A 174 -28.27 -8.67 1.44
N ALA A 175 -27.64 -8.65 0.26
CA ALA A 175 -26.20 -8.36 0.14
C ALA A 175 -25.86 -6.96 0.67
N GLY A 176 -26.72 -5.96 0.40
CA GLY A 176 -26.58 -4.61 0.95
C GLY A 176 -26.66 -4.58 2.48
N VAL A 177 -27.59 -5.33 3.07
CA VAL A 177 -27.71 -5.46 4.54
C VAL A 177 -26.45 -6.13 5.13
N ILE A 178 -25.95 -7.19 4.51
CA ILE A 178 -24.73 -7.87 4.95
C ILE A 178 -23.54 -6.87 4.94
N LEU A 179 -23.37 -6.09 3.86
CA LEU A 179 -22.33 -5.07 3.77
C LEU A 179 -22.48 -3.98 4.82
N MET A 180 -23.69 -3.51 5.08
CA MET A 180 -23.97 -2.51 6.12
C MET A 180 -23.62 -3.03 7.52
N VAL A 181 -24.01 -4.25 7.83
CA VAL A 181 -23.69 -4.89 9.12
C VAL A 181 -22.18 -5.09 9.25
N ALA A 182 -21.52 -5.55 8.19
CA ALA A 182 -20.05 -5.70 8.17
C ALA A 182 -19.34 -4.37 8.41
N LEU A 183 -19.80 -3.29 7.77
CA LEU A 183 -19.26 -1.95 7.99
C LEU A 183 -19.51 -1.45 9.43
N ALA A 184 -20.69 -1.65 9.97
CA ALA A 184 -21.00 -1.29 11.35
C ALA A 184 -20.10 -2.03 12.35
N VAL A 185 -19.92 -3.34 12.17
CA VAL A 185 -18.99 -4.15 12.98
C VAL A 185 -17.55 -3.64 12.81
N PHE A 186 -17.12 -3.33 11.59
CA PHE A 186 -15.79 -2.80 11.32
C PHE A 186 -15.49 -1.50 12.08
N VAL A 187 -16.46 -0.57 12.11
CA VAL A 187 -16.30 0.73 12.79
C VAL A 187 -16.37 0.61 14.32
N THR A 188 -17.21 -0.31 14.82
CA THR A 188 -17.49 -0.42 16.27
C THR A 188 -16.63 -1.45 16.99
N PHE A 189 -16.03 -2.42 16.26
CA PHE A 189 -15.24 -3.47 16.88
C PHE A 189 -13.94 -2.89 17.47
N PRO A 190 -13.66 -3.09 18.79
CA PRO A 190 -12.47 -2.56 19.43
C PRO A 190 -11.21 -3.06 18.75
N ARG A 191 -10.32 -2.16 18.34
CA ARG A 191 -9.04 -2.52 17.76
C ARG A 191 -7.96 -2.50 18.81
N VAL A 192 -7.42 -3.67 19.12
CA VAL A 192 -6.24 -3.79 19.98
C VAL A 192 -5.02 -3.48 19.12
N SER A 193 -4.24 -2.49 19.53
CA SER A 193 -3.13 -1.88 18.77
C SER A 193 -1.94 -2.78 18.44
N GLN A 194 -2.00 -4.07 18.75
CA GLN A 194 -0.99 -5.04 18.37
C GLN A 194 -1.57 -5.98 17.30
N GLY A 195 -1.56 -5.51 16.06
CA GLY A 195 -2.06 -6.26 14.91
C GLY A 195 -1.26 -7.53 14.66
N TRP A 196 -1.94 -8.66 14.67
CA TRP A 196 -1.46 -9.95 14.18
C TRP A 196 -1.19 -9.91 12.65
N ALA A 197 -1.68 -8.89 11.96
CA ALA A 197 -1.61 -8.69 10.51
C ALA A 197 -0.27 -8.12 9.99
N GLY A 198 0.73 -7.88 10.83
CA GLY A 198 1.99 -7.21 10.45
C GLY A 198 3.15 -8.13 10.07
N ARG A 199 2.95 -9.44 9.86
CA ARG A 199 4.03 -10.38 9.55
C ARG A 199 4.13 -10.83 8.09
N GLY A 200 3.32 -10.32 7.19
CA GLY A 200 3.59 -10.49 5.78
C GLY A 200 4.86 -9.68 5.45
N GLU A 201 5.96 -10.34 5.13
CA GLU A 201 7.07 -9.70 4.44
C GLU A 201 6.51 -9.12 3.16
N THR A 202 6.20 -7.85 3.21
CA THR A 202 5.85 -7.10 2.01
C THR A 202 7.10 -7.13 1.16
N LEU A 203 6.99 -7.59 -0.09
CA LEU A 203 8.04 -7.41 -1.07
C LEU A 203 8.46 -5.94 -1.01
N ALA A 204 9.60 -5.70 -0.40
CA ALA A 204 10.11 -4.36 -0.26
C ALA A 204 10.54 -3.87 -1.64
N THR A 205 10.09 -2.69 -2.00
CA THR A 205 10.57 -2.05 -3.21
C THR A 205 12.06 -1.81 -3.08
N SER A 206 12.85 -2.43 -3.95
CA SER A 206 14.29 -2.21 -3.97
C SER A 206 14.58 -0.81 -4.50
N ILE A 207 15.23 -0.01 -3.65
CA ILE A 207 15.73 1.31 -4.02
C ILE A 207 17.25 1.28 -4.00
N SER A 208 17.87 1.36 -5.18
CA SER A 208 19.32 1.55 -5.25
C SER A 208 19.71 2.96 -4.79
N GLY A 209 20.95 3.11 -4.31
CA GLY A 209 21.51 4.40 -3.90
C GLY A 209 21.32 4.78 -2.44
N PHE A 210 20.76 3.90 -1.59
CA PHE A 210 20.64 4.12 -0.15
C PHE A 210 21.36 3.06 0.70
N SER A 211 22.15 2.19 0.07
CA SER A 211 23.03 1.23 0.75
C SER A 211 24.16 1.94 1.51
N ASP A 212 24.90 1.21 2.35
CA ASP A 212 26.05 1.77 3.08
C ASP A 212 27.24 2.15 2.18
N GLN A 213 27.23 1.71 0.93
CA GLN A 213 28.21 2.07 -0.11
C GLN A 213 27.48 2.29 -1.43
N ILE A 214 27.84 3.35 -2.14
CA ILE A 214 27.34 3.68 -3.47
C ILE A 214 28.52 3.98 -4.40
N SER A 215 28.49 3.45 -5.61
CA SER A 215 29.50 3.74 -6.64
C SER A 215 29.02 4.89 -7.52
N LEU A 216 29.94 5.79 -7.86
CA LEU A 216 29.69 6.91 -8.77
C LEU A 216 29.14 6.37 -10.12
N GLY A 217 28.04 6.92 -10.59
CA GLY A 217 27.37 6.51 -11.84
C GLY A 217 26.36 5.37 -11.70
N GLN A 218 26.23 4.72 -10.54
CA GLN A 218 25.26 3.65 -10.34
C GLN A 218 23.87 4.14 -9.93
N PHE A 219 23.78 5.25 -9.23
CA PHE A 219 22.53 5.80 -8.74
C PHE A 219 21.56 6.16 -9.86
N GLY A 220 22.08 6.80 -10.91
CA GLY A 220 21.27 7.25 -12.05
C GLY A 220 20.70 6.13 -12.91
N SER A 221 21.39 4.99 -13.03
CA SER A 221 21.01 3.94 -13.99
C SER A 221 19.76 3.17 -13.59
N THR A 222 19.52 3.02 -12.29
CA THR A 222 18.48 2.13 -11.77
C THR A 222 17.22 2.89 -11.34
N ILE A 223 17.34 4.18 -11.04
CA ILE A 223 16.27 4.97 -10.43
C ILE A 223 15.60 5.90 -11.44
N LEU A 224 16.36 6.41 -12.41
CA LEU A 224 15.84 7.31 -13.42
C LEU A 224 14.90 6.58 -14.39
N GLY A 225 13.63 6.96 -14.39
CA GLY A 225 12.59 6.36 -15.22
C GLY A 225 11.64 5.40 -14.49
N ASN A 226 11.77 5.25 -13.17
CA ASN A 226 10.84 4.44 -12.38
C ASN A 226 9.76 5.34 -11.73
N PRO A 227 8.49 5.27 -12.18
CA PRO A 227 7.40 6.08 -11.62
C PRO A 227 6.82 5.53 -10.30
N GLU A 228 7.48 4.55 -9.67
CA GLU A 228 6.98 3.95 -8.45
C GLU A 228 7.00 4.95 -7.29
N ILE A 229 5.88 5.04 -6.57
CA ILE A 229 5.71 5.99 -5.47
C ILE A 229 6.48 5.52 -4.25
N VAL A 230 7.34 6.40 -3.74
CA VAL A 230 8.18 6.17 -2.56
C VAL A 230 7.58 6.82 -1.31
N LEU A 231 7.15 8.08 -1.43
CA LEU A 231 6.58 8.84 -0.32
C LEU A 231 5.25 9.48 -0.73
N ARG A 232 4.32 9.51 0.21
CA ARG A 232 3.14 10.39 0.19
C ARG A 232 3.24 11.27 1.41
N VAL A 233 3.19 12.58 1.20
CA VAL A 233 3.39 13.55 2.26
C VAL A 233 2.20 14.49 2.36
N GLU A 234 1.51 14.45 3.49
CA GLU A 234 0.46 15.39 3.82
C GLU A 234 1.06 16.57 4.61
N PHE A 235 0.66 17.76 4.26
CA PHE A 235 1.02 18.99 4.97
C PHE A 235 -0.24 19.55 5.64
N PRO A 236 -0.39 19.47 6.96
CA PRO A 236 -1.58 19.94 7.67
C PRO A 236 -1.86 21.43 7.48
N GLU A 237 -0.83 22.25 7.28
CA GLU A 237 -0.94 23.69 7.03
C GLU A 237 -1.08 24.06 5.54
N GLY A 238 -1.21 23.05 4.67
CA GLY A 238 -1.26 23.19 3.22
C GLY A 238 0.11 23.03 2.54
N PRO A 239 0.14 22.93 1.18
CA PRO A 239 1.37 22.68 0.44
C PRO A 239 2.35 23.84 0.60
N PRO A 240 3.67 23.56 0.72
CA PRO A 240 4.70 24.59 0.64
C PRO A 240 4.65 25.34 -0.69
N GLU A 241 5.03 26.62 -0.68
CA GLU A 241 5.01 27.48 -1.88
C GLU A 241 5.93 26.97 -2.99
N ASP A 242 7.10 26.46 -2.63
CA ASP A 242 8.09 25.93 -3.58
C ASP A 242 8.32 24.43 -3.38
N ILE A 243 7.45 23.64 -3.99
CA ILE A 243 7.55 22.17 -3.96
C ILE A 243 8.82 21.68 -4.65
N ALA A 244 9.27 22.36 -5.72
CA ALA A 244 10.39 21.91 -6.53
C ALA A 244 11.73 21.95 -5.78
N SER A 245 11.85 22.76 -4.74
CA SER A 245 13.07 22.87 -3.91
C SER A 245 13.08 21.98 -2.67
N LEU A 246 12.05 21.18 -2.44
CA LEU A 246 11.95 20.32 -1.25
C LEU A 246 12.93 19.15 -1.34
N HIS A 247 13.95 19.16 -0.47
CA HIS A 247 14.93 18.08 -0.38
C HIS A 247 14.52 17.07 0.71
N TRP A 248 14.05 15.90 0.28
CA TRP A 248 13.70 14.77 1.15
C TRP A 248 14.96 14.01 1.53
N ARG A 249 15.56 14.36 2.62
CA ARG A 249 16.82 13.80 3.07
C ARG A 249 16.68 12.34 3.42
N GLY A 250 17.52 11.52 2.81
CA GLY A 250 17.63 10.09 3.08
C GLY A 250 18.94 9.73 3.78
N ARG A 251 19.95 9.31 3.04
CA ARG A 251 21.25 8.86 3.56
C ARG A 251 22.38 9.81 3.23
N SER A 252 23.33 9.94 4.17
CA SER A 252 24.55 10.72 3.99
C SER A 252 25.80 9.84 3.98
N TYR A 253 26.80 10.27 3.22
CA TYR A 253 28.07 9.59 3.00
C TYR A 253 29.21 10.55 3.29
N ASP A 254 30.20 10.09 4.02
CA ASP A 254 31.28 10.95 4.55
C ASP A 254 32.67 10.55 4.05
N ARG A 255 32.84 9.39 3.40
CA ARG A 255 34.11 8.92 2.86
C ARG A 255 34.02 8.66 1.37
N PHE A 256 34.98 9.18 0.62
CA PHE A 256 35.11 8.98 -0.83
C PHE A 256 36.49 8.39 -1.14
N ASP A 257 36.51 7.24 -1.84
CA ASP A 257 37.77 6.55 -2.21
C ASP A 257 38.24 6.86 -3.63
N GLY A 258 37.57 7.73 -4.36
CA GLY A 258 37.81 8.07 -5.77
C GLY A 258 36.74 7.53 -6.71
N ILE A 259 36.03 6.46 -6.32
CA ILE A 259 35.00 5.80 -7.12
C ILE A 259 33.71 5.64 -6.31
N ARG A 260 33.84 5.43 -4.99
CA ARG A 260 32.72 5.07 -4.11
C ARG A 260 32.59 6.00 -2.94
N TRP A 261 31.35 6.32 -2.65
CA TRP A 261 30.97 6.90 -1.38
C TRP A 261 30.65 5.81 -0.38
N SER A 262 31.14 5.94 0.83
CA SER A 262 30.85 5.03 1.94
C SER A 262 30.63 5.79 3.24
N ARG A 263 30.16 5.08 4.24
CA ARG A 263 29.86 5.63 5.56
C ARG A 263 30.90 5.17 6.59
N SER A 264 31.35 6.10 7.40
CA SER A 264 32.16 5.75 8.58
C SER A 264 31.31 4.97 9.59
N ARG A 265 31.74 3.79 9.96
CA ARG A 265 31.10 3.00 11.02
C ARG A 265 31.43 3.61 12.39
N SER A 266 30.81 4.72 12.73
CA SER A 266 30.97 5.34 14.04
C SER A 266 29.72 5.14 14.88
N HIS A 267 29.75 4.26 15.85
CA HIS A 267 28.71 3.97 16.85
C HIS A 267 27.37 3.46 16.33
N PRO A 268 26.76 2.49 17.00
CA PRO A 268 25.45 2.01 16.65
C PRO A 268 24.42 3.14 16.74
N PRO A 269 23.37 3.13 15.90
CA PRO A 269 22.29 4.09 15.99
C PRO A 269 21.64 4.08 17.37
N SER A 270 21.26 5.25 17.87
CA SER A 270 20.62 5.40 19.18
C SER A 270 19.15 5.78 19.04
N ALA A 271 18.31 5.30 19.94
CA ALA A 271 16.89 5.65 19.99
C ALA A 271 16.61 7.06 20.56
N ARG A 272 17.64 7.75 21.03
CA ARG A 272 17.47 9.09 21.61
C ARG A 272 17.80 10.15 20.56
N PRO A 273 16.82 10.92 20.10
CA PRO A 273 17.08 12.08 19.28
C PRO A 273 17.84 13.13 20.08
N ARG A 274 18.87 13.72 19.47
CA ARG A 274 19.52 14.91 20.03
C ARG A 274 18.75 16.16 19.58
N PHE A 275 17.48 16.23 19.91
CA PHE A 275 16.66 17.36 19.50
C PHE A 275 16.64 18.45 20.55
N TYR A 276 16.79 19.67 20.10
CA TYR A 276 16.63 20.88 20.90
C TYR A 276 15.17 21.31 20.84
N ARG A 277 14.29 20.64 21.58
CA ARG A 277 12.84 20.86 21.57
C ARG A 277 12.41 22.28 21.99
N ASP A 278 13.24 23.03 22.71
CA ASP A 278 12.79 24.23 23.41
C ASP A 278 13.04 25.58 22.69
N ARG A 279 13.73 25.61 21.53
CA ARG A 279 14.11 26.87 20.90
C ARG A 279 13.33 27.27 19.64
N TRP A 280 12.48 26.41 19.07
CA TRP A 280 11.98 26.61 17.72
C TRP A 280 10.46 26.38 17.61
N ARG A 281 9.67 27.38 18.02
CA ARG A 281 8.19 27.35 17.85
C ARG A 281 7.69 28.05 16.57
N SER A 282 8.53 28.76 15.85
CA SER A 282 8.16 29.47 14.62
C SER A 282 8.96 28.95 13.43
N GLY A 283 8.32 28.83 12.27
CA GLY A 283 8.95 28.39 11.03
C GLY A 283 9.22 26.89 10.98
N VAL A 284 8.33 26.09 11.55
CA VAL A 284 8.36 24.60 11.50
C VAL A 284 7.32 24.14 10.49
N ILE A 285 7.72 23.24 9.62
CA ILE A 285 6.81 22.52 8.71
C ILE A 285 6.51 21.15 9.30
N GLU A 286 5.24 20.84 9.49
CA GLU A 286 4.77 19.50 9.84
C GLU A 286 4.57 18.69 8.55
N GLN A 287 5.10 17.47 8.53
CA GLN A 287 5.01 16.55 7.40
C GLN A 287 4.50 15.21 7.91
N LYS A 288 3.32 14.78 7.49
CA LYS A 288 2.83 13.41 7.73
C LYS A 288 3.22 12.53 6.57
N ILE A 289 4.16 11.63 6.81
CA ILE A 289 4.83 10.86 5.77
C ILE A 289 4.37 9.40 5.81
N PHE A 290 3.89 8.94 4.68
CA PHE A 290 3.51 7.55 4.42
C PHE A 290 4.48 7.00 3.38
N ALA A 291 5.52 6.30 3.83
CA ALA A 291 6.51 5.74 2.94
C ALA A 291 6.05 4.38 2.39
N ALA A 292 6.45 4.07 1.16
CA ALA A 292 6.34 2.72 0.64
C ALA A 292 7.24 1.76 1.47
N PRO A 293 6.99 0.45 1.47
CA PRO A 293 7.93 -0.51 2.05
C PRO A 293 9.16 -0.58 1.16
N LEU A 294 10.27 -0.10 1.68
CA LEU A 294 11.55 -0.04 1.01
C LEU A 294 12.47 -1.11 1.59
N ASP A 295 13.40 -1.61 0.79
CA ASP A 295 14.46 -2.52 1.24
C ASP A 295 15.48 -1.83 2.17
N VAL A 296 15.40 -0.50 2.30
CA VAL A 296 16.22 0.31 3.19
C VAL A 296 15.40 0.86 4.36
N ARG A 297 15.98 0.83 5.55
CA ARG A 297 15.33 1.28 6.79
C ARG A 297 15.65 2.75 7.08
N VAL A 298 15.25 3.63 6.17
CA VAL A 298 15.48 5.08 6.23
C VAL A 298 14.16 5.81 6.40
N LEU A 299 14.12 6.80 7.27
CA LEU A 299 13.03 7.77 7.40
C LEU A 299 13.40 9.04 6.66
N PHE A 300 12.69 9.37 5.62
CA PHE A 300 12.91 10.57 4.82
C PHE A 300 12.19 11.76 5.46
N ALA A 301 12.85 12.91 5.51
CA ALA A 301 12.24 14.15 6.01
C ALA A 301 12.93 15.37 5.37
N LEU A 302 12.30 16.52 5.40
CA LEU A 302 12.95 17.78 5.05
C LEU A 302 14.06 18.10 6.06
N HIS A 303 15.15 18.71 5.58
CA HIS A 303 16.31 19.06 6.42
C HIS A 303 16.36 20.56 6.68
N PRO A 304 16.70 21.01 7.89
CA PRO A 304 17.01 20.24 9.12
C PRO A 304 15.75 19.71 9.82
N THR A 305 15.75 18.43 10.11
CA THR A 305 14.69 17.77 10.89
C THR A 305 14.85 18.10 12.37
N ILE A 306 13.77 18.49 13.02
CA ILE A 306 13.71 18.83 14.45
C ILE A 306 13.26 17.64 15.28
N GLU A 307 12.21 16.96 14.83
CA GLU A 307 11.61 15.83 15.56
C GLU A 307 10.97 14.85 14.57
N ILE A 308 10.95 13.57 14.93
CA ILE A 308 10.18 12.53 14.24
C ILE A 308 9.34 11.78 15.28
N GLU A 309 8.04 11.83 15.09
CA GLU A 309 7.06 11.06 15.85
C GLU A 309 6.64 9.85 15.02
N ALA A 310 6.97 8.67 15.52
CA ALA A 310 6.66 7.43 14.81
C ALA A 310 5.27 6.92 15.17
N GLU A 311 4.61 6.36 14.18
CA GLU A 311 3.34 5.67 14.30
C GLU A 311 3.52 4.16 14.11
N ASN A 312 2.54 3.36 14.52
CA ASN A 312 2.41 1.95 14.16
C ASN A 312 3.60 1.03 14.44
N GLY A 313 4.23 1.17 15.61
CA GLY A 313 5.21 0.18 16.12
C GLY A 313 6.59 0.25 15.48
N ILE A 314 6.91 1.28 14.69
CA ILE A 314 8.28 1.58 14.30
C ILE A 314 8.99 2.39 15.39
N GLN A 315 10.28 2.15 15.56
CA GLN A 315 11.12 2.91 16.48
C GLN A 315 12.15 3.72 15.68
N PRO A 316 12.09 5.06 15.72
CA PRO A 316 13.09 5.90 15.08
C PRO A 316 14.46 5.71 15.73
N LEU A 317 15.48 5.59 14.91
CA LEU A 317 16.87 5.49 15.29
C LEU A 317 17.64 6.63 14.62
N PHE A 318 18.60 7.18 15.35
CA PHE A 318 19.42 8.30 14.87
C PHE A 318 20.87 7.89 14.88
N ASP A 319 21.55 8.05 13.77
CA ASP A 319 22.97 7.83 13.73
C ASP A 319 23.78 9.12 13.95
N ASN A 320 25.10 8.95 14.14
CA ASN A 320 25.99 10.10 14.37
C ASN A 320 26.17 11.00 13.14
N ALA A 321 25.82 10.50 11.95
CA ALA A 321 25.79 11.30 10.73
C ALA A 321 24.49 12.12 10.64
N GLY A 322 23.53 11.93 11.56
CA GLY A 322 22.24 12.61 11.55
C GLY A 322 21.27 12.03 10.54
N ASP A 323 21.49 10.79 10.10
CA ASP A 323 20.51 10.08 9.30
C ASP A 323 19.43 9.49 10.21
N HIS A 324 18.21 9.50 9.73
CA HIS A 324 17.06 8.96 10.41
C HIS A 324 16.79 7.55 9.91
N LEU A 325 16.92 6.58 10.80
CA LEU A 325 16.67 5.17 10.53
C LEU A 325 15.48 4.70 11.35
N TYR A 326 15.01 3.48 11.12
CA TYR A 326 13.99 2.89 11.98
C TYR A 326 14.22 1.40 12.22
N TRP A 327 13.72 0.94 13.34
CA TRP A 327 13.56 -0.47 13.64
C TRP A 327 12.07 -0.80 13.60
N GLY A 328 11.73 -1.92 12.99
CA GLY A 328 10.34 -2.37 12.81
C GLY A 328 10.13 -3.04 11.46
N SER A 329 8.92 -3.52 11.22
CA SER A 329 8.52 -4.17 9.97
C SER A 329 7.39 -3.41 9.30
N GLY A 330 7.32 -3.48 7.97
CA GLY A 330 6.27 -2.86 7.17
C GLY A 330 6.61 -1.45 6.65
N ALA A 331 5.63 -0.83 6.01
CA ALA A 331 5.75 0.53 5.48
C ALA A 331 5.67 1.54 6.63
N PRO A 332 6.68 2.40 6.82
CA PRO A 332 6.66 3.35 7.92
C PRO A 332 5.66 4.48 7.68
N SER A 333 4.90 4.83 8.73
CA SER A 333 4.09 6.03 8.83
C SER A 333 4.57 6.83 10.03
N TYR A 334 4.84 8.10 9.84
CA TYR A 334 5.41 8.97 10.86
C TYR A 334 5.16 10.45 10.56
N THR A 335 5.19 11.26 11.60
CA THR A 335 5.16 12.72 11.47
C THR A 335 6.56 13.28 11.70
N ALA A 336 7.07 14.06 10.75
CA ALA A 336 8.33 14.77 10.86
C ALA A 336 8.10 16.28 10.97
N TYR A 337 8.88 16.91 11.81
CA TYR A 337 8.90 18.36 11.99
C TYR A 337 10.25 18.90 11.54
N SER A 338 10.25 19.84 10.59
CA SER A 338 11.48 20.38 10.00
C SER A 338 11.42 21.90 9.95
N ARG A 339 12.59 22.56 9.85
CA ARG A 339 12.62 23.99 9.63
C ARG A 339 12.15 24.35 8.23
N SER A 340 11.35 25.41 8.12
CA SER A 340 10.84 25.88 6.84
C SER A 340 11.89 26.64 6.00
N GLN A 341 12.88 27.27 6.64
CA GLN A 341 13.82 28.13 5.94
C GLN A 341 15.28 27.80 6.31
N PRO A 342 16.16 27.64 5.29
CA PRO A 342 17.60 27.59 5.53
C PRO A 342 18.14 28.94 5.99
N PRO A 343 19.33 28.97 6.63
CA PRO A 343 20.00 30.23 6.96
C PRO A 343 20.26 31.07 5.70
N GLY A 344 19.99 32.35 5.79
CA GLY A 344 20.23 33.26 4.67
C GLY A 344 21.73 33.46 4.34
N PRO A 345 22.05 33.92 3.12
CA PRO A 345 23.44 34.12 2.67
C PRO A 345 24.29 34.99 3.60
N ASP A 346 23.74 36.07 4.13
CA ASP A 346 24.48 36.99 5.01
C ASP A 346 24.77 36.34 6.39
N SER A 347 23.86 35.51 6.86
CA SER A 347 24.08 34.73 8.05
C SER A 347 25.22 33.72 7.88
N LEU A 348 25.28 33.06 6.71
CA LEU A 348 26.33 32.09 6.40
C LEU A 348 27.68 32.73 6.15
N ARG A 349 27.73 33.95 5.58
CA ARG A 349 28.96 34.74 5.44
C ARG A 349 29.53 35.16 6.80
N SER A 350 28.65 35.42 7.75
CA SER A 350 29.04 35.81 9.12
C SER A 350 29.29 34.60 10.02
N ALA A 351 29.17 33.36 9.53
CA ALA A 351 29.38 32.17 10.30
C ALA A 351 30.82 32.08 10.84
N GLN A 352 30.97 32.20 12.17
CA GLN A 352 32.24 32.12 12.87
C GLN A 352 32.16 31.13 14.00
N GLY A 353 33.30 30.53 14.37
CA GLY A 353 33.39 29.64 15.52
C GLY A 353 34.19 28.40 15.24
N TYR A 354 34.31 27.58 16.29
CA TYR A 354 35.04 26.33 16.25
C TYR A 354 34.25 25.25 15.51
N THR A 355 34.94 24.47 14.68
CA THR A 355 34.36 23.34 13.94
C THR A 355 34.78 22.02 14.62
N PRO A 356 34.02 21.50 15.58
CA PRO A 356 34.40 20.32 16.36
C PRO A 356 34.12 18.99 15.63
N ARG A 357 34.08 18.99 14.30
CA ARG A 357 33.72 17.82 13.53
C ARG A 357 34.89 16.88 13.27
N PRO A 358 34.66 15.56 13.25
CA PRO A 358 35.70 14.60 12.93
C PRO A 358 36.33 14.87 11.56
N ARG A 359 37.64 14.62 11.46
CA ARG A 359 38.42 14.88 10.23
C ARG A 359 37.93 14.10 9.02
N HIS A 360 37.14 13.02 9.18
CA HIS A 360 36.64 12.23 8.07
C HIS A 360 35.69 13.01 7.14
N PHE A 361 35.05 14.09 7.59
CA PHE A 361 34.24 14.96 6.73
C PHE A 361 35.08 15.86 5.79
N ALA A 362 36.39 15.88 5.95
CA ALA A 362 37.36 16.49 5.04
C ALA A 362 38.30 15.45 4.40
N GLN A 363 37.95 14.16 4.46
CA GLN A 363 38.76 13.09 3.91
C GLN A 363 38.73 13.14 2.39
N LEU A 364 39.93 12.96 1.78
CA LEU A 364 40.17 12.86 0.35
C LEU A 364 40.74 11.47 0.02
N SER A 365 40.55 11.01 -1.22
CA SER A 365 41.24 9.84 -1.74
C SER A 365 42.73 10.10 -1.86
N ASN A 366 43.56 9.08 -1.61
CA ASN A 366 45.00 9.19 -1.80
C ASN A 366 45.40 9.35 -3.28
N ASP A 367 44.56 8.86 -4.17
CA ASP A 367 44.78 8.86 -5.63
C ASP A 367 44.00 9.98 -6.33
N LEU A 368 43.59 11.04 -5.57
CA LEU A 368 42.87 12.18 -6.15
C LEU A 368 43.74 12.95 -7.14
N ASP A 369 43.21 13.19 -8.33
CA ASP A 369 43.91 14.00 -9.35
C ASP A 369 44.20 15.40 -8.79
N PRO A 370 45.49 15.84 -8.78
CA PRO A 370 45.89 17.13 -8.24
C PRO A 370 45.29 18.34 -8.97
N ARG A 371 44.83 18.14 -10.22
CA ARG A 371 44.14 19.20 -10.98
C ARG A 371 42.83 19.63 -10.31
N ILE A 372 42.16 18.73 -9.55
CA ILE A 372 40.93 19.05 -8.85
C ILE A 372 41.19 20.08 -7.75
N ALA A 373 42.26 19.88 -6.95
CA ALA A 373 42.65 20.84 -5.95
C ALA A 373 43.06 22.19 -6.55
N ALA A 374 43.88 22.16 -7.62
CA ALA A 374 44.29 23.36 -8.31
C ALA A 374 43.09 24.15 -8.89
N LEU A 375 42.11 23.47 -9.43
CA LEU A 375 40.87 24.08 -9.92
C LEU A 375 40.07 24.73 -8.77
N ALA A 376 39.88 24.02 -7.64
CA ALA A 376 39.19 24.56 -6.49
C ALA A 376 39.89 25.78 -5.90
N ASP A 377 41.22 25.76 -5.79
CA ASP A 377 42.02 26.91 -5.34
C ASP A 377 41.86 28.09 -6.30
N SER A 378 41.93 27.86 -7.62
CA SER A 378 41.80 28.94 -8.62
C SER A 378 40.44 29.64 -8.58
N LEU A 379 39.36 28.86 -8.40
CA LEU A 379 37.99 29.36 -8.31
C LEU A 379 37.71 30.15 -7.01
N THR A 380 38.49 29.90 -5.98
CA THR A 380 38.27 30.48 -4.65
C THR A 380 39.34 31.48 -4.23
N THR A 381 40.28 31.76 -5.11
CA THR A 381 41.34 32.78 -4.90
C THR A 381 40.72 34.14 -4.62
N GLY A 382 41.17 34.80 -3.53
CA GLY A 382 40.67 36.11 -3.12
C GLY A 382 39.33 36.12 -2.40
N LEU A 383 38.76 34.94 -2.09
CA LEU A 383 37.54 34.84 -1.31
C LEU A 383 37.87 34.46 0.15
N ASP A 384 37.48 35.32 1.10
CA ASP A 384 37.90 35.18 2.50
C ASP A 384 36.96 34.27 3.32
N ASN A 385 35.67 34.24 2.99
CA ASN A 385 34.72 33.47 3.77
C ASN A 385 34.31 32.14 3.13
N PRO A 386 34.01 31.11 3.95
CA PRO A 386 33.64 29.78 3.44
C PRO A 386 32.43 29.78 2.53
N TYR A 387 31.41 30.62 2.80
CA TYR A 387 30.17 30.63 2.00
C TYR A 387 30.43 31.11 0.55
N ASP A 388 31.19 32.20 0.35
CA ASP A 388 31.48 32.69 -0.98
C ASP A 388 32.36 31.72 -1.77
N ARG A 389 33.26 30.96 -1.11
CA ARG A 389 34.01 29.84 -1.72
C ARG A 389 33.08 28.71 -2.18
N VAL A 390 32.12 28.33 -1.36
CA VAL A 390 31.10 27.33 -1.73
C VAL A 390 30.31 27.77 -2.94
N VAL A 391 29.84 29.03 -2.95
CA VAL A 391 29.04 29.59 -4.05
C VAL A 391 29.85 29.69 -5.33
N ALA A 392 31.16 30.03 -5.26
CA ALA A 392 32.02 30.10 -6.42
C ALA A 392 32.16 28.72 -7.13
N ILE A 393 32.44 27.66 -6.38
CA ILE A 393 32.54 26.32 -6.93
C ILE A 393 31.16 25.83 -7.43
N GLN A 394 30.08 26.08 -6.68
CA GLN A 394 28.74 25.75 -7.09
C GLN A 394 28.37 26.37 -8.43
N ARG A 395 28.61 27.66 -8.62
CA ARG A 395 28.34 28.37 -9.88
C ARG A 395 29.16 27.81 -11.05
N TYR A 396 30.41 27.45 -10.81
CA TYR A 396 31.24 26.81 -11.83
C TYR A 396 30.61 25.49 -12.28
N LEU A 397 30.22 24.63 -11.34
CA LEU A 397 29.59 23.38 -11.68
C LEU A 397 28.23 23.55 -12.36
N GLN A 398 27.45 24.56 -11.98
CA GLN A 398 26.16 24.86 -12.60
C GLN A 398 26.27 25.34 -14.06
N SER A 399 27.46 25.64 -14.55
CA SER A 399 27.69 25.92 -15.96
C SER A 399 27.81 24.67 -16.84
N PHE A 400 27.90 23.47 -16.21
CA PHE A 400 27.98 22.20 -16.91
C PHE A 400 26.60 21.71 -17.37
N GLU A 401 26.58 20.86 -18.39
CA GLU A 401 25.35 20.32 -18.91
C GLU A 401 24.79 19.21 -17.97
N TYR A 402 23.50 19.30 -17.65
CA TYR A 402 22.84 18.21 -16.96
C TYR A 402 22.30 17.20 -17.96
N THR A 403 22.72 15.94 -17.83
CA THR A 403 22.24 14.84 -18.67
C THR A 403 21.99 13.60 -17.83
N ARG A 404 20.96 12.84 -18.22
CA ARG A 404 20.66 11.52 -17.65
C ARG A 404 21.32 10.39 -18.42
N ASP A 405 22.03 10.69 -19.51
CA ASP A 405 22.77 9.71 -20.29
C ASP A 405 23.94 9.17 -19.47
N LEU A 406 23.96 7.86 -19.32
CA LEU A 406 24.98 7.18 -18.54
C LEU A 406 26.30 7.09 -19.31
N PRO A 407 27.44 7.16 -18.61
CA PRO A 407 28.72 6.86 -19.19
C PRO A 407 28.78 5.43 -19.74
N ALA A 408 29.32 5.26 -20.93
CA ALA A 408 29.40 3.98 -21.59
C ALA A 408 30.58 3.10 -21.11
N THR A 409 31.61 3.72 -20.53
CA THR A 409 32.84 3.04 -20.10
C THR A 409 33.20 3.36 -18.65
N ALA A 410 33.95 2.48 -17.99
CA ALA A 410 34.42 2.69 -16.62
C ALA A 410 35.30 3.96 -16.47
N ARG A 411 36.03 4.37 -17.52
CA ARG A 411 36.81 5.61 -17.52
C ARG A 411 35.91 6.85 -17.44
N GLU A 412 34.79 6.82 -18.15
CA GLU A 412 33.82 7.92 -18.17
C GLU A 412 33.07 8.09 -16.85
N THR A 413 33.14 7.12 -15.96
CA THR A 413 32.52 7.19 -14.62
C THR A 413 33.40 7.90 -13.59
N THR A 414 34.61 8.38 -13.95
CA THR A 414 35.50 9.04 -13.00
C THR A 414 35.16 10.52 -12.82
N LEU A 415 35.54 11.08 -11.65
CA LEU A 415 35.34 12.48 -11.34
C LEU A 415 36.19 13.40 -12.24
N GLU A 416 37.39 12.96 -12.60
CA GLU A 416 38.31 13.67 -13.50
C GLU A 416 37.72 13.84 -14.89
N HIS A 417 37.14 12.75 -15.44
CA HIS A 417 36.49 12.80 -16.74
C HIS A 417 35.30 13.77 -16.74
N PHE A 418 34.49 13.75 -15.66
CA PHE A 418 33.38 14.69 -15.50
C PHE A 418 33.86 16.14 -15.47
N LEU A 419 34.88 16.46 -14.67
CA LEU A 419 35.34 17.87 -14.48
C LEU A 419 36.11 18.42 -15.67
N PHE A 420 36.93 17.62 -16.36
CA PHE A 420 37.92 18.15 -17.32
C PHE A 420 37.65 17.75 -18.77
N GLU A 421 36.88 16.68 -19.02
CA GLU A 421 36.66 16.18 -20.37
C GLU A 421 35.20 16.33 -20.82
N ARG A 422 34.24 15.75 -20.09
CA ARG A 422 32.85 15.69 -20.51
C ARG A 422 32.04 16.93 -20.16
N GLN A 423 32.24 17.48 -18.98
CA GLN A 423 31.48 18.59 -18.40
C GLN A 423 29.96 18.46 -18.52
N ALA A 424 29.48 17.20 -18.47
CA ALA A 424 28.09 16.82 -18.53
C ALA A 424 27.84 15.57 -17.67
N GLY A 425 26.73 15.55 -16.93
CA GLY A 425 26.41 14.43 -16.06
C GLY A 425 25.12 14.64 -15.29
N HIS A 426 24.79 13.71 -14.39
CA HIS A 426 23.63 13.80 -13.50
C HIS A 426 24.04 14.24 -12.09
N CYS A 427 23.04 14.42 -11.20
CA CYS A 427 23.20 14.99 -9.85
C CYS A 427 24.35 14.36 -9.02
N GLU A 428 24.62 13.07 -9.18
CA GLU A 428 25.67 12.35 -8.45
C GLU A 428 27.08 12.85 -8.77
N TYR A 429 27.35 13.21 -10.04
CA TYR A 429 28.62 13.79 -10.45
C TYR A 429 28.78 15.22 -9.94
N PHE A 430 27.71 16.02 -10.02
CA PHE A 430 27.70 17.39 -9.52
C PHE A 430 27.93 17.43 -8.00
N SER A 431 27.19 16.61 -7.24
CA SER A 431 27.34 16.55 -5.79
C SER A 431 28.71 16.05 -5.35
N THR A 432 29.24 15.01 -6.04
CA THR A 432 30.58 14.50 -5.76
C THR A 432 31.65 15.52 -6.07
N ALA A 433 31.56 16.22 -7.21
CA ALA A 433 32.51 17.26 -7.58
C ALA A 433 32.53 18.40 -6.54
N LEU A 434 31.36 18.93 -6.17
CA LEU A 434 31.28 19.96 -5.15
C LEU A 434 31.86 19.50 -3.81
N ALA A 435 31.47 18.30 -3.35
CA ALA A 435 31.95 17.78 -2.08
C ALA A 435 33.47 17.60 -2.04
N VAL A 436 34.06 17.02 -3.09
CA VAL A 436 35.50 16.78 -3.17
C VAL A 436 36.27 18.09 -3.33
N MET A 437 35.85 18.98 -4.22
CA MET A 437 36.52 20.31 -4.41
C MET A 437 36.50 21.13 -3.13
N LEU A 438 35.39 21.14 -2.38
CA LEU A 438 35.33 21.85 -1.09
C LEU A 438 36.25 21.23 -0.05
N ARG A 439 36.41 19.91 -0.06
CA ARG A 439 37.34 19.22 0.86
C ARG A 439 38.81 19.54 0.56
N THR A 440 39.19 19.75 -0.72
CA THR A 440 40.57 20.13 -1.06
C THR A 440 40.97 21.48 -0.45
N ILE A 441 40.01 22.39 -0.28
CA ILE A 441 40.24 23.70 0.36
C ILE A 441 39.88 23.71 1.85
N GLY A 442 39.73 22.53 2.47
CA GLY A 442 39.52 22.36 3.92
C GLY A 442 38.08 22.57 4.42
N ILE A 443 37.11 22.72 3.56
CA ILE A 443 35.69 22.85 3.94
C ILE A 443 35.07 21.45 4.12
N GLN A 444 34.45 21.20 5.28
CA GLN A 444 33.84 19.92 5.59
C GLN A 444 32.51 19.72 4.87
N THR A 445 32.38 18.57 4.21
CA THR A 445 31.21 18.21 3.43
C THR A 445 30.79 16.76 3.65
N ARG A 446 29.53 16.48 3.36
CA ARG A 446 29.02 15.11 3.16
C ARG A 446 28.12 15.06 1.94
N ASN A 447 28.20 13.97 1.20
CA ASN A 447 27.28 13.72 0.10
C ASN A 447 25.97 13.14 0.66
N VAL A 448 24.83 13.54 0.11
CA VAL A 448 23.51 13.12 0.59
C VAL A 448 22.68 12.63 -0.58
N ASN A 449 22.07 11.46 -0.41
CA ASN A 449 21.06 10.93 -1.31
C ASN A 449 19.67 11.03 -0.68
N GLY A 450 18.72 11.38 -1.50
CA GLY A 450 17.32 11.53 -1.12
C GLY A 450 16.44 11.71 -2.33
N PHE A 451 15.41 12.53 -2.20
CA PHE A 451 14.53 12.91 -3.30
C PHE A 451 14.40 14.43 -3.36
N LEU A 452 14.11 14.96 -4.54
CA LEU A 452 13.93 16.40 -4.76
C LEU A 452 12.55 16.68 -5.34
N GLY A 453 11.79 17.56 -4.71
CA GLY A 453 10.48 17.97 -5.17
C GLY A 453 9.40 16.91 -4.95
N GLY A 454 8.55 16.73 -5.93
CA GLY A 454 7.39 15.84 -5.97
C GLY A 454 6.25 16.46 -6.75
N GLN A 455 5.13 15.74 -6.85
CA GLN A 455 3.95 16.19 -7.58
C GLN A 455 2.75 16.31 -6.63
N TRP A 456 2.10 17.47 -6.61
CA TRP A 456 0.92 17.68 -5.78
C TRP A 456 -0.30 16.96 -6.34
N SER A 457 -0.90 16.10 -5.55
CA SER A 457 -2.16 15.42 -5.87
C SER A 457 -3.34 16.21 -5.30
N ALA A 458 -3.97 17.04 -6.12
CA ALA A 458 -5.14 17.80 -5.70
C ALA A 458 -6.34 16.91 -5.29
N PHE A 459 -6.43 15.69 -5.85
CA PHE A 459 -7.47 14.72 -5.48
C PHE A 459 -7.24 14.14 -4.08
N GLY A 460 -5.98 13.86 -3.73
CA GLY A 460 -5.60 13.24 -2.46
C GLY A 460 -5.27 14.23 -1.36
N ASP A 461 -4.98 15.48 -1.71
CA ASP A 461 -4.47 16.54 -0.83
C ASP A 461 -3.14 16.16 -0.15
N TYR A 462 -2.22 15.62 -0.96
CA TYR A 462 -0.88 15.24 -0.53
C TYR A 462 0.14 15.37 -1.68
N LEU A 463 1.41 15.43 -1.32
CA LEU A 463 2.53 15.40 -2.24
C LEU A 463 2.94 13.95 -2.52
N VAL A 464 3.06 13.60 -3.81
CA VAL A 464 3.59 12.32 -4.27
C VAL A 464 5.05 12.49 -4.63
N VAL A 465 5.92 11.65 -4.08
CA VAL A 465 7.33 11.54 -4.46
C VAL A 465 7.57 10.15 -5.00
N THR A 466 8.08 10.05 -6.24
CA THR A 466 8.38 8.78 -6.90
C THR A 466 9.89 8.53 -6.96
N GLN A 467 10.30 7.36 -7.43
CA GLN A 467 11.72 7.08 -7.63
C GLN A 467 12.35 8.01 -8.69
N ASN A 468 11.56 8.61 -9.58
CA ASN A 468 12.06 9.58 -10.57
C ASN A 468 12.61 10.87 -9.95
N GLU A 469 12.15 11.24 -8.76
CA GLU A 469 12.62 12.38 -7.98
C GLU A 469 13.89 12.09 -7.18
N ALA A 470 14.48 10.90 -7.33
CA ALA A 470 15.73 10.56 -6.67
C ALA A 470 16.85 11.56 -7.04
N HIS A 471 17.52 12.07 -6.02
CA HIS A 471 18.46 13.17 -6.16
C HIS A 471 19.62 13.08 -5.17
N SER A 472 20.75 13.67 -5.57
CA SER A 472 21.96 13.75 -4.76
C SER A 472 22.45 15.19 -4.66
N TRP A 473 22.83 15.61 -3.45
CA TRP A 473 23.32 16.95 -3.14
C TRP A 473 24.41 16.91 -2.08
N VAL A 474 24.90 18.08 -1.68
CA VAL A 474 25.94 18.22 -0.65
C VAL A 474 25.39 18.94 0.56
N GLU A 475 25.75 18.48 1.73
CA GLU A 475 25.62 19.26 2.96
C GLU A 475 26.99 19.76 3.39
N VAL A 476 27.09 21.07 3.60
CA VAL A 476 28.31 21.79 3.99
C VAL A 476 28.19 22.23 5.43
N TRP A 477 29.26 22.07 6.21
CA TRP A 477 29.28 22.49 7.60
C TRP A 477 29.59 23.98 7.73
N PHE A 478 28.70 24.72 8.38
CA PHE A 478 28.92 26.11 8.78
C PHE A 478 28.90 26.23 10.31
N PRO A 479 29.95 26.81 10.93
CA PRO A 479 29.98 27.03 12.38
C PRO A 479 28.76 27.82 12.85
N GLY A 480 28.13 27.39 13.95
CA GLY A 480 26.92 28.02 14.49
C GLY A 480 25.61 27.60 13.82
N TYR A 481 25.64 27.16 12.56
CA TYR A 481 24.45 26.76 11.78
C TYR A 481 24.35 25.25 11.58
N GLY A 482 25.48 24.53 11.63
CA GLY A 482 25.52 23.10 11.39
C GLY A 482 25.60 22.74 9.90
N TRP A 483 24.98 21.64 9.51
CA TRP A 483 24.91 21.19 8.13
C TRP A 483 23.88 21.99 7.35
N VAL A 484 24.30 22.57 6.23
CA VAL A 484 23.45 23.35 5.33
C VAL A 484 23.44 22.68 3.96
N THR A 485 22.26 22.49 3.40
CA THR A 485 22.05 21.91 2.07
C THR A 485 22.54 22.86 0.98
N ILE A 486 23.40 22.37 0.10
CA ILE A 486 23.91 23.07 -1.08
C ILE A 486 23.75 22.12 -2.28
N ASP A 487 22.94 22.52 -3.24
CA ASP A 487 22.72 21.75 -4.46
C ASP A 487 23.49 22.35 -5.64
N PRO A 488 24.50 21.66 -6.17
CA PRO A 488 25.27 22.14 -7.32
C PRO A 488 24.59 21.89 -8.67
N THR A 489 23.45 21.19 -8.69
CA THR A 489 22.75 20.85 -9.93
C THR A 489 22.17 22.10 -10.58
N PRO A 490 22.28 22.27 -11.92
CA PRO A 490 21.69 23.43 -12.61
C PRO A 490 20.17 23.52 -12.36
N ALA A 491 19.68 24.75 -12.14
CA ALA A 491 18.27 25.00 -11.87
C ALA A 491 17.39 24.50 -13.05
N GLY A 492 16.30 23.82 -12.73
CA GLY A 492 15.36 23.27 -13.73
C GLY A 492 15.76 21.93 -14.33
N ALA A 493 17.00 21.46 -14.12
CA ALA A 493 17.45 20.17 -14.64
C ALA A 493 16.77 18.97 -13.93
N ALA A 494 16.51 19.10 -12.63
CA ALA A 494 15.87 18.06 -11.82
C ALA A 494 14.34 18.04 -11.95
N SER A 495 13.71 19.13 -12.36
CA SER A 495 12.24 19.29 -12.42
C SER A 495 11.58 18.75 -13.70
N SER A 496 12.33 18.21 -14.65
CA SER A 496 11.84 17.84 -15.97
C SER A 496 11.15 16.46 -16.05
N SER A 497 10.96 15.76 -14.95
CA SER A 497 10.18 14.52 -14.94
C SER A 497 8.67 14.77 -14.86
N GLN A 498 8.13 15.63 -15.73
CA GLN A 498 6.70 15.59 -15.97
C GLN A 498 6.37 14.24 -16.59
N LEU A 499 5.81 13.35 -15.79
CA LEU A 499 5.25 12.09 -16.27
C LEU A 499 4.04 12.43 -17.16
N THR A 500 4.32 12.79 -18.41
CA THR A 500 3.32 13.05 -19.47
C THR A 500 2.72 11.76 -20.03
N SER A 501 2.67 10.69 -19.24
CA SER A 501 1.95 9.49 -19.62
C SER A 501 0.45 9.81 -19.65
N TRP A 502 -0.21 9.49 -20.77
CA TRP A 502 -1.67 9.62 -20.94
C TRP A 502 -2.46 8.92 -19.81
N PHE A 503 -1.90 7.88 -19.21
CA PHE A 503 -2.49 7.16 -18.07
C PHE A 503 -2.23 7.80 -16.70
N TRP A 504 -1.38 8.82 -16.62
CA TRP A 504 -0.98 9.42 -15.34
C TRP A 504 -2.15 9.94 -14.48
N PRO A 505 -3.16 10.65 -15.03
CA PRO A 505 -4.31 11.09 -14.23
C PRO A 505 -5.10 9.93 -13.62
N GLY A 506 -5.24 8.83 -14.36
CA GLY A 506 -5.85 7.61 -13.85
C GLY A 506 -5.04 6.96 -12.72
N HIS A 507 -3.71 6.92 -12.89
CA HIS A 507 -2.81 6.37 -11.87
C HIS A 507 -2.87 7.18 -10.57
N VAL A 508 -2.82 8.51 -10.64
CA VAL A 508 -2.95 9.42 -9.49
C VAL A 508 -4.32 9.29 -8.81
N PHE A 509 -5.40 9.12 -9.59
CA PHE A 509 -6.72 8.88 -9.05
C PHE A 509 -6.79 7.57 -8.25
N PHE A 510 -6.32 6.47 -8.83
CA PHE A 510 -6.27 5.16 -8.15
C PHE A 510 -5.34 5.19 -6.94
N ASP A 511 -4.22 5.89 -7.04
CA ASP A 511 -3.30 6.07 -5.93
C ASP A 511 -3.95 6.85 -4.78
N GLY A 512 -4.65 7.95 -5.08
CA GLY A 512 -5.40 8.72 -4.09
C GLY A 512 -6.48 7.88 -3.40
N LEU A 513 -7.16 7.03 -4.15
CA LEU A 513 -8.16 6.12 -3.58
C LEU A 513 -7.50 5.05 -2.70
N GLN A 514 -6.37 4.49 -3.14
CA GLN A 514 -5.56 3.54 -2.38
C GLN A 514 -5.00 4.16 -1.09
N HIS A 515 -4.52 5.41 -1.16
CA HIS A 515 -4.02 6.14 0.01
C HIS A 515 -5.13 6.36 1.04
N ARG A 516 -6.32 6.83 0.61
CA ARG A 516 -7.48 6.99 1.49
C ARG A 516 -7.92 5.66 2.10
N TRP A 517 -7.91 4.59 1.32
CA TRP A 517 -8.18 3.24 1.81
C TRP A 517 -7.17 2.83 2.89
N SER A 518 -5.87 3.02 2.62
CA SER A 518 -4.82 2.70 3.60
C SER A 518 -4.97 3.52 4.88
N LYS A 519 -5.24 4.81 4.77
CA LYS A 519 -5.38 5.72 5.90
C LYS A 519 -6.63 5.41 6.74
N TRP A 520 -7.80 5.30 6.10
CA TRP A 520 -9.09 5.21 6.80
C TRP A 520 -9.54 3.78 7.13
N VAL A 521 -8.92 2.77 6.50
CA VAL A 521 -9.34 1.38 6.70
C VAL A 521 -8.22 0.52 7.26
N LEU A 522 -7.02 0.54 6.65
CA LEU A 522 -5.93 -0.33 7.08
C LEU A 522 -5.24 0.17 8.34
N ASN A 523 -4.98 1.49 8.41
CA ASN A 523 -4.33 2.13 9.56
C ASN A 523 -5.33 2.68 10.59
N TYR A 524 -6.65 2.44 10.39
CA TYR A 524 -7.68 2.83 11.33
C TYR A 524 -7.45 2.13 12.69
N ASN A 525 -7.11 2.88 13.70
CA ASN A 525 -6.70 2.41 15.02
C ASN A 525 -7.67 2.84 16.13
N ALA A 526 -7.37 2.52 17.38
CA ALA A 526 -8.19 2.87 18.52
C ALA A 526 -8.31 4.40 18.73
N ASP A 527 -7.25 5.15 18.46
CA ASP A 527 -7.24 6.61 18.61
C ASP A 527 -8.13 7.27 17.56
N ASP A 528 -8.13 6.75 16.32
CA ASP A 528 -9.04 7.18 15.27
C ASP A 528 -10.49 6.87 15.62
N GLN A 529 -10.76 5.71 16.26
CA GLN A 529 -12.09 5.39 16.79
C GLN A 529 -12.55 6.42 17.81
N ILE A 530 -11.70 6.72 18.79
CA ILE A 530 -12.01 7.72 19.83
C ILE A 530 -12.24 9.07 19.17
N GLY A 531 -11.37 9.52 18.28
CA GLY A 531 -11.50 10.79 17.57
C GLY A 531 -12.79 10.89 16.72
N LEU A 532 -13.20 9.79 16.09
CA LEU A 532 -14.46 9.71 15.35
C LEU A 532 -15.66 9.87 16.29
N PHE A 533 -15.65 9.16 17.42
CA PHE A 533 -16.72 9.24 18.43
C PHE A 533 -16.79 10.61 19.10
N ASP A 534 -15.65 11.24 19.37
CA ASP A 534 -15.58 12.59 19.94
C ASP A 534 -16.15 13.65 18.98
N ARG A 535 -15.84 13.56 17.70
CA ARG A 535 -16.43 14.44 16.67
C ARG A 535 -17.95 14.25 16.55
N TRP A 536 -18.42 13.02 16.59
CA TRP A 536 -19.86 12.72 16.52
C TRP A 536 -20.59 13.17 17.79
N SER A 537 -20.00 12.98 18.97
CA SER A 537 -20.57 13.48 20.23
C SER A 537 -20.61 15.01 20.28
N GLY A 538 -19.59 15.67 19.71
CA GLY A 538 -19.56 17.14 19.58
C GLY A 538 -20.63 17.70 18.64
N LEU A 539 -20.93 16.98 17.53
CA LEU A 539 -22.02 17.35 16.61
C LEU A 539 -23.41 17.22 17.22
N LEU A 540 -23.57 16.43 18.26
CA LEU A 540 -24.85 16.17 18.92
C LEU A 540 -25.08 16.96 20.21
N GLY A 541 -24.17 17.90 20.54
CA GLY A 541 -24.42 18.92 21.54
C GLY A 541 -24.32 18.49 23.01
N ASN A 542 -23.63 17.39 23.33
CA ASN A 542 -23.43 16.98 24.72
C ASN A 542 -21.94 17.09 25.11
N ARG A 543 -21.54 18.26 25.61
CA ARG A 543 -20.28 18.47 26.32
C ARG A 543 -20.46 18.04 27.78
N THR A 544 -19.96 16.89 28.14
CA THR A 544 -19.63 16.54 29.53
C THR A 544 -18.20 16.07 29.61
N ASN A 545 -17.37 16.95 30.18
CA ASN A 545 -16.01 16.63 30.58
C ASN A 545 -16.07 15.81 31.87
N GLU A 546 -15.60 14.55 31.84
CA GLU A 546 -14.94 13.92 32.99
C GLU A 546 -14.16 12.64 32.56
N PRO A 547 -12.93 12.38 33.06
CA PRO A 547 -12.13 11.20 32.71
C PRO A 547 -12.30 10.09 33.75
N GLY A 548 -12.59 8.89 33.29
CA GLY A 548 -12.45 7.65 34.07
C GLY A 548 -13.70 6.77 34.19
N GLY A 549 -13.70 5.57 33.57
CA GLY A 549 -14.75 4.57 33.80
C GLY A 549 -14.58 3.28 33.00
N GLY A 550 -14.90 2.13 33.58
CA GLY A 550 -14.70 0.77 33.06
C GLY A 550 -15.69 0.32 31.96
N ALA A 551 -15.63 -0.97 31.55
CA ALA A 551 -16.34 -1.58 30.41
C ALA A 551 -17.88 -1.36 30.41
N SER A 552 -18.51 -1.11 31.55
CA SER A 552 -19.93 -0.72 31.68
C SER A 552 -20.19 0.70 31.19
N ASP A 553 -19.18 1.58 31.19
CA ASP A 553 -19.25 2.94 30.69
C ASP A 553 -19.08 3.03 29.17
N VAL A 554 -18.43 2.05 28.54
CA VAL A 554 -18.32 1.99 27.07
C VAL A 554 -19.70 1.86 26.43
N ALA A 555 -20.61 1.09 27.03
CA ALA A 555 -21.99 0.98 26.56
C ALA A 555 -22.79 2.29 26.80
N ARG A 556 -22.53 3.02 27.89
CA ARG A 556 -23.11 4.36 28.15
C ARG A 556 -22.45 5.44 27.27
N ARG A 557 -21.16 5.29 26.94
CA ARG A 557 -20.40 6.23 26.10
C ARG A 557 -20.66 6.04 24.60
N ASN A 558 -21.36 4.98 24.19
CA ASN A 558 -21.62 4.66 22.79
C ASN A 558 -23.12 4.58 22.45
N PRO A 559 -23.94 5.61 22.78
CA PRO A 559 -25.38 5.59 22.47
C PRO A 559 -25.64 5.49 20.95
N PHE A 560 -24.67 5.90 20.12
CA PHE A 560 -24.78 5.89 18.64
C PHE A 560 -24.53 4.53 18.03
N GLY A 561 -23.50 3.80 18.46
CA GLY A 561 -23.29 2.42 18.02
C GLY A 561 -24.52 1.57 18.38
N VAL A 562 -25.04 1.77 19.60
CA VAL A 562 -26.27 1.14 20.06
C VAL A 562 -27.49 1.66 19.28
N ALA A 563 -27.60 2.96 19.04
CA ALA A 563 -28.70 3.53 18.25
C ALA A 563 -28.65 3.10 16.78
N LEU A 564 -27.46 3.06 16.16
CA LEU A 564 -27.28 2.56 14.80
C LEU A 564 -27.62 1.07 14.71
N LEU A 565 -27.17 0.28 15.69
CA LEU A 565 -27.53 -1.15 15.79
C LEU A 565 -29.03 -1.34 15.98
N LEU A 566 -29.67 -0.51 16.83
CA LEU A 566 -31.12 -0.54 17.05
C LEU A 566 -31.89 -0.05 15.82
N VAL A 567 -31.40 0.94 15.09
CA VAL A 567 -31.98 1.41 13.82
C VAL A 567 -31.84 0.35 12.73
N LEU A 568 -30.69 -0.32 12.65
CA LEU A 568 -30.47 -1.40 11.68
C LEU A 568 -31.32 -2.64 12.04
N LEU A 569 -31.37 -3.02 13.31
CA LEU A 569 -32.22 -4.10 13.79
C LEU A 569 -33.70 -3.74 13.70
N GLY A 570 -34.08 -2.52 14.10
CA GLY A 570 -35.43 -1.98 13.99
C GLY A 570 -35.88 -1.82 12.52
N GLY A 571 -35.01 -1.31 11.66
CA GLY A 571 -35.23 -1.21 10.22
C GLY A 571 -35.35 -2.58 9.57
N GLY A 572 -34.49 -3.52 9.91
CA GLY A 572 -34.56 -4.92 9.45
C GLY A 572 -35.83 -5.61 9.92
N LEU A 573 -36.20 -5.46 11.20
CA LEU A 573 -37.45 -5.98 11.75
C LEU A 573 -38.70 -5.31 11.16
N TYR A 574 -38.67 -4.01 10.96
CA TYR A 574 -39.75 -3.25 10.31
C TYR A 574 -39.92 -3.71 8.86
N TRP A 575 -38.81 -3.90 8.12
CA TRP A 575 -38.85 -4.37 6.74
C TRP A 575 -39.28 -5.83 6.65
N ALA A 576 -38.80 -6.70 7.55
CA ALA A 576 -39.27 -8.08 7.67
C ALA A 576 -40.77 -8.17 8.01
N ARG A 577 -41.27 -7.28 8.86
CA ARG A 577 -42.71 -7.18 9.17
C ARG A 577 -43.53 -6.57 8.03
N ARG A 578 -42.98 -5.65 7.25
CA ARG A 578 -43.67 -5.02 6.12
C ARG A 578 -43.67 -5.92 4.87
N GLY A 579 -42.56 -6.70 4.66
CA GLY A 579 -42.49 -7.71 3.60
C GLY A 579 -43.49 -8.87 3.78
N GLY A 580 -44.02 -9.08 4.99
CA GLY A 580 -45.00 -10.13 5.30
C GLY A 580 -46.45 -9.78 5.00
N ARG A 581 -46.77 -8.59 4.43
CA ARG A 581 -48.17 -8.14 4.34
C ARG A 581 -48.82 -8.14 2.95
N GLU A 582 -48.09 -8.35 1.88
CA GLU A 582 -48.70 -8.61 0.59
C GLU A 582 -48.57 -10.10 0.23
N ILE A 583 -49.45 -10.90 0.84
CA ILE A 583 -49.65 -12.27 0.40
C ILE A 583 -50.21 -12.21 -1.01
N THR A 584 -49.37 -12.54 -2.02
CA THR A 584 -49.82 -12.63 -3.39
C THR A 584 -51.02 -13.57 -3.51
N PRO A 585 -51.93 -13.38 -4.48
CA PRO A 585 -53.04 -14.28 -4.69
C PRO A 585 -52.60 -15.74 -4.78
N ALA A 586 -51.43 -16.00 -5.41
CA ALA A 586 -50.82 -17.32 -5.49
C ALA A 586 -50.42 -17.88 -4.14
N THR A 587 -49.78 -17.07 -3.26
CA THR A 587 -49.42 -17.50 -1.90
C THR A 587 -50.65 -17.76 -1.05
N ARG A 588 -51.70 -16.96 -1.20
CA ARG A 588 -52.97 -17.18 -0.49
C ARG A 588 -53.64 -18.48 -0.94
N ALA A 589 -53.70 -18.74 -2.22
CA ALA A 589 -54.21 -19.99 -2.76
C ALA A 589 -53.40 -21.21 -2.30
N TYR A 590 -52.06 -21.08 -2.25
CA TYR A 590 -51.18 -22.13 -1.70
C TYR A 590 -51.44 -22.40 -0.22
N LEU A 591 -51.58 -21.38 0.61
CA LEU A 591 -51.85 -21.56 2.04
C LEU A 591 -53.22 -22.20 2.28
N GLN A 592 -54.24 -21.83 1.50
CA GLN A 592 -55.55 -22.47 1.53
C GLN A 592 -55.49 -23.93 1.10
N LEU A 593 -54.76 -24.23 0.03
CA LEU A 593 -54.54 -25.60 -0.43
C LEU A 593 -53.82 -26.45 0.62
N ARG A 594 -52.78 -25.88 1.21
CA ARG A 594 -52.00 -26.50 2.28
C ARG A 594 -52.87 -26.84 3.50
N GLU A 595 -53.74 -25.93 3.90
CA GLU A 595 -54.66 -26.15 5.01
C GLU A 595 -55.72 -27.20 4.68
N ALA A 596 -56.22 -27.24 3.45
CA ALA A 596 -57.12 -28.28 2.99
C ALA A 596 -56.43 -29.66 2.96
N CYS A 597 -55.17 -29.73 2.50
CA CYS A 597 -54.37 -30.93 2.49
C CYS A 597 -54.01 -31.41 3.91
N ALA A 598 -53.80 -30.50 4.86
CA ALA A 598 -53.57 -30.80 6.25
C ALA A 598 -54.83 -31.41 6.91
N ARG A 599 -56.02 -30.85 6.63
CA ARG A 599 -57.31 -31.42 7.08
C ARG A 599 -57.60 -32.79 6.47
N ALA A 600 -57.08 -33.07 5.29
CA ALA A 600 -57.18 -34.35 4.61
C ALA A 600 -56.09 -35.36 5.03
N GLU A 601 -55.35 -35.10 6.11
CA GLU A 601 -54.28 -35.94 6.66
C GLU A 601 -53.18 -36.34 5.66
N LEU A 602 -52.88 -35.48 4.72
CA LEU A 602 -51.86 -35.70 3.68
C LEU A 602 -50.41 -35.54 4.17
N GLY A 603 -50.14 -35.57 5.46
CA GLY A 603 -48.81 -35.50 6.04
C GLY A 603 -48.09 -34.17 5.73
N VAL A 604 -48.78 -33.03 5.81
CA VAL A 604 -48.27 -31.69 5.54
C VAL A 604 -47.42 -31.21 6.71
N THR A 605 -46.11 -31.10 6.50
CA THR A 605 -45.18 -30.55 7.49
C THR A 605 -44.98 -29.04 7.31
N PRO A 606 -44.57 -28.27 8.34
CA PRO A 606 -44.37 -26.81 8.25
C PRO A 606 -43.42 -26.35 7.14
N GLY A 607 -42.44 -27.17 6.75
CA GLY A 607 -41.45 -26.86 5.72
C GLY A 607 -41.79 -27.32 4.29
N LEU A 608 -43.01 -27.85 4.05
CA LEU A 608 -43.36 -28.37 2.74
C LEU A 608 -43.51 -27.26 1.73
N THR A 609 -42.77 -27.36 0.62
CA THR A 609 -42.85 -26.39 -0.47
C THR A 609 -44.11 -26.57 -1.33
N PRO A 610 -44.54 -25.55 -2.11
CA PRO A 610 -45.69 -25.68 -3.01
C PRO A 610 -45.58 -26.85 -3.99
N LEU A 611 -44.38 -27.09 -4.51
CA LEU A 611 -44.11 -28.18 -5.45
C LEU A 611 -44.16 -29.54 -4.79
N ALA A 612 -43.64 -29.66 -3.57
CA ALA A 612 -43.71 -30.90 -2.78
C ALA A 612 -45.16 -31.25 -2.38
N LEU A 613 -45.97 -30.23 -2.12
CA LEU A 613 -47.39 -30.42 -1.84
C LEU A 613 -48.14 -30.95 -3.06
N VAL A 614 -47.90 -30.37 -4.24
CA VAL A 614 -48.51 -30.83 -5.53
C VAL A 614 -48.06 -32.27 -5.84
N ALA A 615 -46.77 -32.60 -5.60
CA ALA A 615 -46.31 -33.98 -5.82
C ALA A 615 -47.03 -34.97 -4.94
N ARG A 616 -47.20 -34.69 -3.63
CA ARG A 616 -47.96 -35.58 -2.70
C ARG A 616 -49.44 -35.72 -3.07
N VAL A 617 -50.08 -34.63 -3.49
CA VAL A 617 -51.47 -34.72 -3.96
C VAL A 617 -51.60 -35.59 -5.20
N ARG A 618 -50.61 -35.53 -6.13
CA ARG A 618 -50.57 -36.41 -7.32
C ARG A 618 -50.34 -37.86 -6.99
N GLU A 619 -49.42 -38.19 -6.05
CA GLU A 619 -49.17 -39.58 -5.63
C GLU A 619 -50.42 -40.24 -5.08
N ARG A 620 -51.22 -39.55 -4.29
CA ARG A 620 -52.46 -40.10 -3.71
C ARG A 620 -53.64 -40.19 -4.73
N ARG A 621 -53.52 -39.56 -5.88
CA ARG A 621 -54.51 -39.65 -6.93
C ARG A 621 -54.29 -40.84 -7.89
N THR A 622 -53.07 -41.41 -7.80
CA THR A 622 -52.63 -42.58 -8.60
C THR A 622 -52.65 -43.91 -7.77
N THR A 623 -52.85 -43.83 -6.48
CA THR A 623 -53.22 -44.95 -5.61
C THR A 623 -54.71 -44.90 -5.28
#